data_8fcd8534269f7d54629690117b54375c
#
_entry.id   8fcd8534269f7d54629690117b54375c
#
_cell.length_a   1.000
_cell.length_b   1.000
_cell.length_c   1.000
_cell.angle_alpha   90.00
_cell.angle_beta   90.00
_cell.angle_gamma   90.00
#
_symmetry.space_group_name_H-M   'P 1'
#
loop_
_entity.id
_entity.type
_entity.pdbx_description
1 polymer ?
#
loop_
_entity_poly.entity_id
_entity_poly.type
_entity_poly.pdbx_seq_one_letter_code
_entity_poly.pdbx_strand_id
1 'polypeptide(L)'
;MMKTFSIGGIHPSDSKISKDCKIEVLPVPSKVFISVAQHLGAPATPIVKAGDQVKAGQVIAEPAGFISAYVHSSVSGTVKSVGPRKDLAGNNMTHIEIDVEGDEWAEGIDLSDTLVTEIPEDNKAILEKIKLNGVVGLGGATFPAHVKLCPPPGKVAECLILNGAECEPYLTSDNRIMIERSKEIVVGAAIMKQVLGGCKTVIGIEENKPEAIQAMSAAVAELQKTAKGYDGISVMTLKKKYPQGGEKQLIDAVMKRQVKSMGLPIDVGAVVQNVATSLAVYEAVQKNMPLVTNVLTVTGDCLPMEKQHNYKFRIGMPLSYIAECAGGVPEEAAKIISGLIGLIN
;
A
#
# COMPACT_ATOMS: atom_id res chain seq x y z
N MET A 1 -21.16 10.12 19.11
CA MET A 1 -21.33 10.58 17.70
C MET A 1 -20.11 10.15 16.92
N MET A 2 -20.26 9.44 15.77
CA MET A 2 -19.15 9.04 14.92
C MET A 2 -18.39 10.24 14.40
N LYS A 3 -17.07 10.08 14.24
CA LYS A 3 -16.19 11.16 13.78
C LYS A 3 -16.25 11.33 12.26
N THR A 4 -16.13 12.57 11.80
CA THR A 4 -16.05 12.92 10.38
C THR A 4 -15.43 14.32 10.26
N PHE A 5 -14.98 14.68 9.05
CA PHE A 5 -14.50 16.02 8.74
C PHE A 5 -15.67 17.05 8.73
N SER A 6 -15.32 18.30 8.98
CA SER A 6 -16.30 19.34 9.34
C SER A 6 -17.04 19.90 8.14
N ILE A 7 -16.36 20.18 7.02
CA ILE A 7 -16.88 20.98 5.91
C ILE A 7 -16.94 20.18 4.61
N GLY A 8 -18.09 20.26 3.92
CA GLY A 8 -18.29 19.65 2.61
C GLY A 8 -18.49 18.13 2.64
N GLY A 9 -18.25 17.49 1.51
CA GLY A 9 -18.42 16.05 1.30
C GLY A 9 -19.82 15.67 0.81
N ILE A 10 -19.88 14.50 0.18
CA ILE A 10 -21.07 13.91 -0.40
C ILE A 10 -21.29 12.47 0.10
N HIS A 11 -22.43 11.88 -0.20
CA HIS A 11 -22.78 10.51 0.19
C HIS A 11 -23.14 9.67 -1.05
N PRO A 12 -22.13 9.27 -1.85
CA PRO A 12 -22.37 8.40 -3.00
C PRO A 12 -22.82 7.00 -2.56
N SER A 13 -23.43 6.24 -3.49
CA SER A 13 -23.54 4.79 -3.34
C SER A 13 -22.15 4.21 -3.22
N ASP A 14 -21.94 3.30 -2.28
CA ASP A 14 -20.60 2.72 -2.06
C ASP A 14 -20.29 1.54 -2.98
N SER A 15 -21.33 0.85 -3.49
CA SER A 15 -21.20 -0.24 -4.48
C SER A 15 -20.07 -1.23 -4.17
N LYS A 16 -19.93 -1.62 -2.90
CA LYS A 16 -18.84 -2.50 -2.39
C LYS A 16 -19.12 -3.98 -2.75
N ILE A 17 -19.19 -4.29 -4.04
CA ILE A 17 -19.63 -5.59 -4.57
C ILE A 17 -18.74 -6.72 -4.07
N SER A 18 -17.43 -6.56 -4.13
CA SER A 18 -16.42 -7.58 -3.77
C SER A 18 -16.00 -7.56 -2.29
N LYS A 19 -16.73 -6.87 -1.41
CA LYS A 19 -16.35 -6.72 0.00
C LYS A 19 -16.22 -8.05 0.76
N ASP A 20 -17.02 -9.04 0.39
CA ASP A 20 -17.08 -10.35 1.04
C ASP A 20 -16.17 -11.39 0.33
N CYS A 21 -15.58 -11.03 -0.81
CA CYS A 21 -14.68 -11.90 -1.57
C CYS A 21 -13.28 -11.87 -0.96
N LYS A 22 -12.74 -13.04 -0.58
CA LYS A 22 -11.36 -13.17 -0.11
C LYS A 22 -10.38 -12.73 -1.20
N ILE A 23 -9.20 -12.31 -0.76
CA ILE A 23 -8.13 -11.96 -1.70
C ILE A 23 -7.66 -13.22 -2.43
N GLU A 24 -7.74 -13.21 -3.75
CA GLU A 24 -7.21 -14.26 -4.62
C GLU A 24 -5.82 -13.90 -5.12
N VAL A 25 -4.92 -14.88 -5.14
CA VAL A 25 -3.56 -14.68 -5.67
C VAL A 25 -3.56 -15.01 -7.15
N LEU A 26 -3.21 -14.02 -7.98
CA LEU A 26 -3.09 -14.26 -9.41
C LEU A 26 -1.87 -15.13 -9.74
N PRO A 27 -1.97 -16.03 -10.71
CA PRO A 27 -0.82 -16.78 -11.21
C PRO A 27 0.21 -15.82 -11.81
N VAL A 28 1.48 -16.18 -11.71
CA VAL A 28 2.57 -15.37 -12.27
C VAL A 28 2.52 -15.45 -13.81
N PRO A 29 2.54 -14.32 -14.54
CA PRO A 29 2.53 -14.33 -16.00
C PRO A 29 3.89 -14.79 -16.56
N SER A 30 3.93 -15.11 -17.84
CA SER A 30 5.19 -15.42 -18.53
C SER A 30 6.13 -14.21 -18.66
N LYS A 31 5.64 -13.01 -18.40
CA LYS A 31 6.38 -11.75 -18.58
C LYS A 31 5.85 -10.65 -17.67
N VAL A 32 6.78 -9.84 -17.13
CA VAL A 32 6.45 -8.60 -16.38
C VAL A 32 7.20 -7.40 -16.95
N PHE A 33 6.63 -6.19 -16.69
CA PHE A 33 7.21 -4.90 -17.09
C PHE A 33 7.27 -4.01 -15.86
N ILE A 34 8.41 -3.98 -15.21
CA ILE A 34 8.60 -3.26 -13.94
C ILE A 34 9.05 -1.83 -14.23
N SER A 35 8.20 -0.86 -13.95
CA SER A 35 8.55 0.56 -14.07
C SER A 35 9.59 0.95 -13.03
N VAL A 36 10.56 1.78 -13.41
CA VAL A 36 11.49 2.38 -12.43
C VAL A 36 10.93 3.65 -11.79
N ALA A 37 9.76 4.11 -12.23
CA ALA A 37 9.02 5.25 -11.68
C ALA A 37 7.80 4.77 -10.88
N GLN A 38 8.01 3.96 -9.84
CA GLN A 38 6.96 3.43 -8.96
C GLN A 38 6.66 4.36 -7.77
N HIS A 39 7.24 5.54 -7.73
CA HIS A 39 7.14 6.47 -6.60
C HIS A 39 7.19 7.92 -7.06
N LEU A 40 6.68 8.81 -6.22
CA LEU A 40 6.84 10.24 -6.41
C LEU A 40 8.32 10.62 -6.24
N GLY A 41 8.79 11.59 -7.02
CA GLY A 41 10.16 12.08 -7.02
C GLY A 41 10.98 11.60 -8.21
N ALA A 42 12.29 11.47 -8.05
CA ALA A 42 13.18 11.06 -9.14
C ALA A 42 13.02 9.55 -9.41
N PRO A 43 12.76 9.14 -10.67
CA PRO A 43 12.72 7.73 -11.03
C PRO A 43 14.02 7.02 -10.61
N ALA A 44 13.91 5.75 -10.19
CA ALA A 44 15.08 4.96 -9.84
C ALA A 44 15.97 4.68 -11.06
N THR A 45 17.26 4.47 -10.83
CA THR A 45 18.23 4.14 -11.88
C THR A 45 18.37 2.63 -11.99
N PRO A 46 18.09 2.00 -13.15
CA PRO A 46 18.32 0.57 -13.37
C PRO A 46 19.78 0.19 -13.11
N ILE A 47 19.98 -0.94 -12.43
CA ILE A 47 21.31 -1.54 -12.20
C ILE A 47 21.47 -2.87 -12.90
N VAL A 48 20.46 -3.31 -13.64
CA VAL A 48 20.44 -4.52 -14.44
C VAL A 48 20.37 -4.20 -15.93
N LYS A 49 20.79 -5.16 -16.78
CA LYS A 49 20.80 -5.07 -18.24
C LYS A 49 20.24 -6.33 -18.87
N ALA A 50 19.94 -6.26 -20.15
CA ALA A 50 19.48 -7.43 -20.92
C ALA A 50 20.46 -8.61 -20.79
N GLY A 51 19.92 -9.79 -20.51
CA GLY A 51 20.63 -11.04 -20.28
C GLY A 51 20.94 -11.33 -18.80
N ASP A 52 20.75 -10.39 -17.89
CA ASP A 52 20.98 -10.63 -16.46
C ASP A 52 19.88 -11.55 -15.90
N GLN A 53 20.27 -12.51 -15.07
CA GLN A 53 19.37 -13.36 -14.30
C GLN A 53 18.99 -12.63 -12.99
N VAL A 54 17.71 -12.61 -12.66
CA VAL A 54 17.20 -11.98 -11.43
C VAL A 54 16.29 -12.93 -10.66
N LYS A 55 16.25 -12.73 -9.32
CA LYS A 55 15.35 -13.45 -8.42
C LYS A 55 14.23 -12.52 -7.94
N ALA A 56 13.09 -13.09 -7.56
CA ALA A 56 12.03 -12.33 -6.90
C ALA A 56 12.57 -11.69 -5.61
N GLY A 57 12.28 -10.39 -5.40
CA GLY A 57 12.82 -9.63 -4.28
C GLY A 57 14.24 -9.08 -4.47
N GLN A 58 14.92 -9.37 -5.57
CA GLN A 58 16.23 -8.78 -5.87
C GLN A 58 16.09 -7.30 -6.27
N VAL A 59 16.99 -6.44 -5.79
CA VAL A 59 17.08 -5.05 -6.25
C VAL A 59 17.45 -5.00 -7.73
N ILE A 60 16.70 -4.27 -8.53
CA ILE A 60 16.93 -4.08 -9.98
C ILE A 60 17.06 -2.61 -10.38
N ALA A 61 16.69 -1.67 -9.49
CA ALA A 61 16.99 -0.25 -9.66
C ALA A 61 17.18 0.43 -8.31
N GLU A 62 18.10 1.42 -8.26
CA GLU A 62 18.49 2.16 -7.06
C GLU A 62 17.92 3.59 -7.06
N PRO A 63 17.67 4.18 -5.87
CA PRO A 63 17.19 5.56 -5.76
C PRO A 63 18.12 6.56 -6.44
N ALA A 64 17.57 7.45 -7.26
CA ALA A 64 18.33 8.50 -7.95
C ALA A 64 18.30 9.87 -7.22
N GLY A 65 17.69 9.96 -6.03
CA GLY A 65 17.60 11.21 -5.28
C GLY A 65 17.05 11.03 -3.86
N PHE A 66 16.86 12.14 -3.15
CA PHE A 66 16.35 12.12 -1.77
C PHE A 66 14.90 11.56 -1.72
N ILE A 67 14.03 12.02 -2.62
CA ILE A 67 12.70 11.45 -2.80
C ILE A 67 12.80 10.46 -3.95
N SER A 68 13.07 9.22 -3.62
CA SER A 68 13.20 8.08 -4.52
C SER A 68 13.17 6.80 -3.69
N ALA A 69 12.95 5.63 -4.32
CA ALA A 69 12.90 4.34 -3.65
C ALA A 69 13.62 3.26 -4.47
N TYR A 70 14.09 2.21 -3.81
CA TYR A 70 14.57 1.00 -4.48
C TYR A 70 13.42 0.32 -5.22
N VAL A 71 13.74 -0.26 -6.37
CA VAL A 71 12.81 -1.08 -7.14
C VAL A 71 13.35 -2.50 -7.20
N HIS A 72 12.47 -3.46 -6.94
CA HIS A 72 12.81 -4.87 -6.88
C HIS A 72 12.14 -5.66 -8.00
N SER A 73 12.77 -6.74 -8.40
CA SER A 73 12.11 -7.71 -9.26
C SER A 73 10.98 -8.38 -8.51
N SER A 74 9.81 -8.38 -9.10
CA SER A 74 8.64 -9.09 -8.53
C SER A 74 8.63 -10.59 -8.88
N VAL A 75 9.52 -11.04 -9.74
CA VAL A 75 9.60 -12.40 -10.28
C VAL A 75 11.05 -12.86 -10.40
N SER A 76 11.28 -14.16 -10.60
CA SER A 76 12.55 -14.69 -11.08
C SER A 76 12.52 -14.83 -12.59
N GLY A 77 13.68 -14.73 -13.24
CA GLY A 77 13.80 -14.89 -14.68
C GLY A 77 14.94 -14.11 -15.31
N THR A 78 14.87 -13.93 -16.62
CA THR A 78 15.88 -13.23 -17.41
C THR A 78 15.42 -11.85 -17.81
N VAL A 79 16.23 -10.81 -17.53
CA VAL A 79 15.99 -9.45 -18.02
C VAL A 79 16.08 -9.46 -19.53
N LYS A 80 14.98 -9.19 -20.21
CA LYS A 80 14.92 -9.15 -21.67
C LYS A 80 15.36 -7.80 -22.22
N SER A 81 14.88 -6.71 -21.61
CA SER A 81 15.22 -5.37 -22.04
C SER A 81 15.08 -4.36 -20.89
N VAL A 82 15.82 -3.26 -21.00
CA VAL A 82 15.67 -2.06 -20.18
C VAL A 82 15.51 -0.87 -21.12
N GLY A 83 14.37 -0.21 -21.09
CA GLY A 83 14.10 0.88 -22.02
C GLY A 83 12.74 1.55 -21.88
N PRO A 84 12.44 2.53 -22.74
CA PRO A 84 11.21 3.28 -22.68
C PRO A 84 10.01 2.43 -23.10
N ARG A 85 8.94 2.50 -22.31
CA ARG A 85 7.63 1.94 -22.58
C ARG A 85 6.57 2.96 -22.19
N LYS A 86 5.45 3.01 -22.93
CA LYS A 86 4.33 3.88 -22.56
C LYS A 86 3.66 3.38 -21.29
N ASP A 87 3.49 4.29 -20.34
CA ASP A 87 2.64 4.08 -19.17
C ASP A 87 1.16 4.22 -19.56
N LEU A 88 0.25 4.07 -18.60
CA LEU A 88 -1.19 4.20 -18.81
C LEU A 88 -1.63 5.62 -19.21
N ALA A 89 -0.85 6.63 -18.90
CA ALA A 89 -1.09 8.01 -19.30
C ALA A 89 -0.49 8.34 -20.68
N GLY A 90 0.21 7.39 -21.32
CA GLY A 90 0.85 7.53 -22.62
C GLY A 90 2.25 8.13 -22.57
N ASN A 91 2.83 8.37 -21.38
CA ASN A 91 4.19 8.90 -21.23
C ASN A 91 5.23 7.78 -21.40
N ASN A 92 6.38 8.13 -21.98
CA ASN A 92 7.49 7.19 -22.07
C ASN A 92 8.24 7.12 -20.74
N MET A 93 8.13 5.97 -20.07
CA MET A 93 8.81 5.68 -18.82
C MET A 93 9.75 4.49 -19.00
N THR A 94 10.90 4.51 -18.31
CA THR A 94 11.82 3.36 -18.34
C THR A 94 11.20 2.18 -17.59
N HIS A 95 11.17 1.02 -18.27
CA HIS A 95 10.73 -0.25 -17.71
C HIS A 95 11.82 -1.30 -17.87
N ILE A 96 11.83 -2.23 -16.93
CA ILE A 96 12.64 -3.45 -16.98
C ILE A 96 11.69 -4.58 -17.36
N GLU A 97 11.86 -5.13 -18.58
CA GLU A 97 11.10 -6.29 -19.06
C GLU A 97 11.82 -7.55 -18.61
N ILE A 98 11.09 -8.48 -17.99
CA ILE A 98 11.63 -9.76 -17.51
C ILE A 98 10.79 -10.89 -18.09
N ASP A 99 11.43 -11.81 -18.79
CA ASP A 99 10.86 -13.12 -19.16
C ASP A 99 10.93 -13.99 -17.91
N VAL A 100 9.77 -14.47 -17.44
CA VAL A 100 9.65 -15.14 -16.14
C VAL A 100 10.07 -16.60 -16.23
N GLU A 101 10.91 -17.03 -15.30
CA GLU A 101 11.41 -18.40 -15.19
C GLU A 101 11.40 -18.81 -13.70
N GLY A 102 10.58 -19.80 -13.36
CA GLY A 102 10.44 -20.29 -11.98
C GLY A 102 9.77 -19.26 -11.03
N ASP A 103 9.99 -19.43 -9.73
CA ASP A 103 9.61 -18.47 -8.66
C ASP A 103 10.67 -18.50 -7.53
N GLU A 104 11.92 -18.30 -7.92
CA GLU A 104 13.04 -18.27 -6.97
C GLU A 104 13.11 -16.89 -6.29
N TRP A 105 13.21 -16.90 -4.97
CA TRP A 105 13.34 -15.69 -4.16
C TRP A 105 14.79 -15.39 -3.79
N ALA A 106 15.08 -14.10 -3.63
CA ALA A 106 16.36 -13.65 -3.12
C ALA A 106 16.58 -14.15 -1.67
N GLU A 107 17.84 -14.36 -1.30
CA GLU A 107 18.21 -14.87 0.03
C GLU A 107 17.82 -13.87 1.13
N GLY A 108 17.49 -14.39 2.32
CA GLY A 108 17.17 -13.60 3.51
C GLY A 108 15.73 -13.09 3.56
N ILE A 109 14.88 -13.41 2.60
CA ILE A 109 13.45 -13.10 2.62
C ILE A 109 12.71 -14.21 3.37
N ASP A 110 11.94 -13.86 4.39
CA ASP A 110 11.11 -14.81 5.12
C ASP A 110 9.70 -14.93 4.47
N LEU A 111 9.47 -16.05 3.82
CA LEU A 111 8.20 -16.38 3.16
C LEU A 111 7.20 -17.10 4.09
N SER A 112 7.56 -17.33 5.35
CA SER A 112 6.69 -18.04 6.29
C SER A 112 5.48 -17.19 6.71
N ASP A 113 4.39 -17.85 7.08
CA ASP A 113 3.19 -17.20 7.64
C ASP A 113 3.33 -16.87 9.14
N THR A 114 4.51 -17.09 9.74
CA THR A 114 4.75 -16.83 11.15
C THR A 114 4.64 -15.35 11.47
N LEU A 115 3.72 -14.96 12.33
CA LEU A 115 3.58 -13.57 12.79
C LEU A 115 4.73 -13.21 13.74
N VAL A 116 5.49 -12.18 13.41
CA VAL A 116 6.54 -11.60 14.27
C VAL A 116 5.99 -10.35 14.94
N THR A 117 5.87 -10.34 16.25
CA THR A 117 5.25 -9.25 17.02
C THR A 117 6.25 -8.39 17.79
N GLU A 118 7.51 -8.82 17.90
CA GLU A 118 8.56 -8.04 18.56
C GLU A 118 8.95 -6.84 17.70
N ILE A 119 8.91 -5.64 18.27
CA ILE A 119 9.28 -4.41 17.57
C ILE A 119 10.78 -4.19 17.74
N PRO A 120 11.56 -4.05 16.64
CA PRO A 120 12.99 -3.74 16.75
C PRO A 120 13.21 -2.39 17.45
N GLU A 121 14.24 -2.29 18.29
CA GLU A 121 14.52 -1.08 19.07
C GLU A 121 15.26 0.00 18.26
N ASP A 122 16.06 -0.38 17.26
CA ASP A 122 16.87 0.55 16.47
C ASP A 122 16.06 1.21 15.35
N ASN A 123 15.64 2.44 15.60
CA ASN A 123 14.87 3.24 14.63
C ASN A 123 15.61 3.48 13.30
N LYS A 124 16.96 3.56 13.33
CA LYS A 124 17.74 3.73 12.09
C LYS A 124 17.72 2.46 11.26
N ALA A 125 17.90 1.30 11.91
CA ALA A 125 17.79 0.01 11.23
C ALA A 125 16.39 -0.23 10.66
N ILE A 126 15.33 0.16 11.37
CA ILE A 126 13.95 0.11 10.87
C ILE A 126 13.81 0.95 9.60
N LEU A 127 14.22 2.22 9.63
CA LEU A 127 14.12 3.12 8.48
C LEU A 127 14.93 2.62 7.28
N GLU A 128 16.13 2.09 7.54
CA GLU A 128 16.95 1.52 6.47
C GLU A 128 16.28 0.28 5.84
N LYS A 129 15.69 -0.61 6.63
CA LYS A 129 14.91 -1.74 6.10
C LYS A 129 13.72 -1.29 5.25
N ILE A 130 12.96 -0.29 5.71
CA ILE A 130 11.83 0.28 4.95
C ILE A 130 12.32 0.85 3.61
N LYS A 131 13.46 1.56 3.62
CA LYS A 131 14.10 2.15 2.44
C LYS A 131 14.60 1.06 1.49
N LEU A 132 15.42 0.13 1.98
CA LEU A 132 16.02 -0.96 1.19
C LEU A 132 14.97 -1.87 0.56
N ASN A 133 13.83 -2.10 1.23
CA ASN A 133 12.73 -2.89 0.70
C ASN A 133 11.76 -2.08 -0.19
N GLY A 134 12.11 -0.84 -0.54
CA GLY A 134 11.37 -0.03 -1.51
C GLY A 134 9.95 0.33 -1.12
N VAL A 135 9.65 0.43 0.19
CA VAL A 135 8.28 0.68 0.66
C VAL A 135 7.85 2.10 0.32
N VAL A 136 6.77 2.21 -0.43
CA VAL A 136 6.11 3.47 -0.79
C VAL A 136 4.67 3.49 -0.31
N GLY A 137 4.05 4.68 -0.30
CA GLY A 137 2.66 4.83 0.10
C GLY A 137 1.71 4.15 -0.89
N LEU A 138 0.87 3.25 -0.41
CA LEU A 138 -0.10 2.50 -1.22
C LEU A 138 -1.52 3.13 -1.22
N GLY A 139 -1.67 4.31 -0.65
CA GLY A 139 -2.93 5.06 -0.61
C GLY A 139 -3.06 6.14 -1.68
N GLY A 140 -2.25 6.13 -2.75
CA GLY A 140 -2.40 7.05 -3.88
C GLY A 140 -1.13 7.69 -4.39
N ALA A 141 -0.46 8.52 -3.59
CA ALA A 141 0.65 9.34 -4.06
C ALA A 141 1.99 8.60 -4.21
N THR A 142 2.09 7.35 -3.83
CA THR A 142 3.32 6.52 -3.88
C THR A 142 4.57 7.22 -3.31
N PHE A 143 4.40 8.05 -2.28
CA PHE A 143 5.50 8.76 -1.64
C PHE A 143 6.37 7.78 -0.82
N PRO A 144 7.71 7.82 -0.90
CA PRO A 144 8.58 6.92 -0.17
C PRO A 144 8.32 6.93 1.34
N ALA A 145 7.99 5.77 1.91
CA ALA A 145 7.56 5.66 3.30
C ALA A 145 8.65 6.05 4.29
N HIS A 146 9.92 5.70 4.03
CA HIS A 146 11.05 6.07 4.87
C HIS A 146 11.23 7.59 4.97
N VAL A 147 10.95 8.35 3.92
CA VAL A 147 11.01 9.82 3.94
C VAL A 147 9.86 10.39 4.77
N LYS A 148 8.64 9.85 4.58
CA LYS A 148 7.45 10.32 5.32
C LYS A 148 7.55 10.04 6.83
N LEU A 149 8.28 8.99 7.22
CA LEU A 149 8.54 8.62 8.61
C LEU A 149 9.71 9.38 9.26
N CYS A 150 10.38 10.27 8.52
CA CYS A 150 11.43 11.17 9.01
C CYS A 150 10.94 12.62 8.99
N PRO A 151 10.19 13.10 10.01
CA PRO A 151 9.77 14.48 10.08
C PRO A 151 10.96 15.45 9.96
N PRO A 152 10.79 16.59 9.25
CA PRO A 152 11.84 17.61 9.16
C PRO A 152 12.26 18.13 10.53
N PRO A 153 13.50 18.65 10.69
CA PRO A 153 13.96 19.25 11.94
C PRO A 153 12.98 20.27 12.50
N GLY A 154 12.69 20.17 13.79
CA GLY A 154 11.76 21.05 14.48
C GLY A 154 10.26 20.67 14.32
N LYS A 155 9.93 19.63 13.58
CA LYS A 155 8.59 19.07 13.47
C LYS A 155 8.48 17.78 14.28
N VAL A 156 7.37 17.61 14.98
CA VAL A 156 7.09 16.42 15.79
C VAL A 156 5.78 15.79 15.33
N ALA A 157 5.79 14.48 15.15
CA ALA A 157 4.57 13.72 14.92
C ALA A 157 3.85 13.51 16.26
N GLU A 158 2.67 14.10 16.41
CA GLU A 158 1.81 13.90 17.59
C GLU A 158 0.83 12.75 17.38
N CYS A 159 0.46 12.49 16.11
CA CYS A 159 -0.46 11.42 15.76
C CYS A 159 -0.08 10.77 14.43
N LEU A 160 0.08 9.44 14.46
CA LEU A 160 0.08 8.60 13.28
C LEU A 160 -1.38 8.21 12.99
N ILE A 161 -1.85 8.46 11.78
CA ILE A 161 -3.19 8.07 11.34
C ILE A 161 -3.05 7.02 10.25
N LEU A 162 -3.56 5.82 10.49
CA LEU A 162 -3.73 4.83 9.43
C LEU A 162 -5.07 5.04 8.74
N ASN A 163 -5.01 5.26 7.45
CA ASN A 163 -6.15 5.45 6.58
C ASN A 163 -6.68 4.08 6.10
N GLY A 164 -7.74 3.61 6.72
CA GLY A 164 -8.56 2.48 6.31
C GLY A 164 -9.97 2.90 5.89
N ALA A 165 -10.17 4.18 5.55
CA ALA A 165 -11.48 4.69 5.15
C ALA A 165 -11.97 4.05 3.85
N GLU A 166 -11.10 3.98 2.80
CA GLU A 166 -11.45 3.42 1.49
C GLU A 166 -12.81 3.95 1.00
N CYS A 167 -12.92 5.28 0.92
CA CYS A 167 -14.18 5.97 0.62
C CYS A 167 -14.59 5.94 -0.84
N GLU A 168 -13.70 5.55 -1.77
CA GLU A 168 -14.00 5.43 -3.19
C GLU A 168 -15.04 4.33 -3.43
N PRO A 169 -16.10 4.60 -4.23
CA PRO A 169 -17.03 3.57 -4.66
C PRO A 169 -16.32 2.37 -5.29
N TYR A 170 -16.92 1.20 -5.16
CA TYR A 170 -16.46 -0.10 -5.67
C TYR A 170 -15.21 -0.68 -5.02
N LEU A 171 -14.22 0.10 -4.57
CA LEU A 171 -12.97 -0.41 -4.01
C LEU A 171 -13.20 -1.14 -2.67
N THR A 172 -12.57 -2.31 -2.52
CA THR A 172 -12.68 -3.17 -1.34
C THR A 172 -11.35 -3.82 -0.93
N SER A 173 -10.25 -3.46 -1.60
CA SER A 173 -8.92 -4.03 -1.35
C SER A 173 -8.43 -3.76 0.08
N ASP A 174 -8.53 -2.51 0.56
CA ASP A 174 -8.11 -2.16 1.93
C ASP A 174 -9.03 -2.82 2.97
N ASN A 175 -10.34 -2.91 2.71
CA ASN A 175 -11.27 -3.63 3.55
C ASN A 175 -10.84 -5.09 3.73
N ARG A 176 -10.52 -5.78 2.64
CA ARG A 176 -10.10 -7.19 2.70
C ARG A 176 -8.74 -7.37 3.37
N ILE A 177 -7.77 -6.50 3.07
CA ILE A 177 -6.47 -6.51 3.75
C ILE A 177 -6.64 -6.34 5.27
N MET A 178 -7.48 -5.41 5.72
CA MET A 178 -7.77 -5.21 7.14
C MET A 178 -8.41 -6.43 7.81
N ILE A 179 -9.25 -7.17 7.10
CA ILE A 179 -9.89 -8.40 7.62
C ILE A 179 -8.88 -9.55 7.67
N GLU A 180 -8.15 -9.77 6.58
CA GLU A 180 -7.31 -10.97 6.40
C GLU A 180 -5.92 -10.84 7.02
N ARG A 181 -5.39 -9.61 7.17
CA ARG A 181 -4.03 -9.32 7.65
C ARG A 181 -4.02 -8.29 8.80
N SER A 182 -5.06 -8.32 9.65
CA SER A 182 -5.24 -7.32 10.71
C SER A 182 -4.07 -7.22 11.68
N LYS A 183 -3.51 -8.34 12.11
CA LYS A 183 -2.39 -8.37 13.08
C LYS A 183 -1.12 -7.77 12.49
N GLU A 184 -0.78 -8.13 11.28
CA GLU A 184 0.39 -7.60 10.57
C GLU A 184 0.28 -6.09 10.35
N ILE A 185 -0.91 -5.58 10.03
CA ILE A 185 -1.16 -4.14 9.92
C ILE A 185 -0.91 -3.44 11.27
N VAL A 186 -1.38 -4.03 12.36
CA VAL A 186 -1.17 -3.45 13.71
C VAL A 186 0.30 -3.49 14.10
N VAL A 187 1.04 -4.54 13.74
CA VAL A 187 2.50 -4.58 13.95
C VAL A 187 3.20 -3.49 13.13
N GLY A 188 2.86 -3.36 11.85
CA GLY A 188 3.39 -2.29 11.00
C GLY A 188 3.10 -0.90 11.56
N ALA A 189 1.89 -0.69 12.12
CA ALA A 189 1.52 0.55 12.82
C ALA A 189 2.41 0.80 14.05
N ALA A 190 2.69 -0.22 14.83
CA ALA A 190 3.56 -0.11 16.01
C ALA A 190 5.02 0.18 15.61
N ILE A 191 5.52 -0.42 14.54
CA ILE A 191 6.86 -0.12 13.97
C ILE A 191 6.93 1.35 13.55
N MET A 192 5.96 1.86 12.79
CA MET A 192 5.93 3.25 12.37
C MET A 192 5.79 4.21 13.55
N LYS A 193 4.95 3.87 14.53
CA LYS A 193 4.81 4.61 15.79
C LYS A 193 6.13 4.72 16.53
N GLN A 194 6.88 3.62 16.63
CA GLN A 194 8.22 3.58 17.26
C GLN A 194 9.18 4.59 16.62
N VAL A 195 9.28 4.55 15.29
CA VAL A 195 10.13 5.46 14.50
C VAL A 195 9.73 6.92 14.68
N LEU A 196 8.44 7.21 14.82
CA LEU A 196 7.89 8.55 15.05
C LEU A 196 7.96 9.02 16.51
N GLY A 197 8.68 8.30 17.39
CA GLY A 197 8.90 8.68 18.79
C GLY A 197 7.77 8.31 19.72
N GLY A 198 6.95 7.30 19.38
CA GLY A 198 5.90 6.76 20.26
C GLY A 198 4.60 7.57 20.25
N CYS A 199 4.31 8.30 19.20
CA CYS A 199 3.11 9.12 19.09
C CYS A 199 1.80 8.32 19.19
N LYS A 200 0.69 9.00 19.48
CA LYS A 200 -0.65 8.39 19.41
C LYS A 200 -0.90 7.82 18.01
N THR A 201 -1.50 6.63 17.94
CA THR A 201 -1.81 6.00 16.65
C THR A 201 -3.30 5.69 16.54
N VAL A 202 -3.92 6.13 15.44
CA VAL A 202 -5.35 5.97 15.20
C VAL A 202 -5.55 5.30 13.84
N ILE A 203 -6.27 4.19 13.81
CA ILE A 203 -6.68 3.49 12.59
C ILE A 203 -8.11 3.94 12.27
N GLY A 204 -8.28 4.78 11.26
CA GLY A 204 -9.59 5.32 10.87
C GLY A 204 -10.27 4.43 9.83
N ILE A 205 -11.45 3.89 10.15
CA ILE A 205 -12.21 2.97 9.29
C ILE A 205 -13.65 3.48 9.18
N GLU A 206 -14.21 3.52 7.98
CA GLU A 206 -15.63 3.92 7.81
C GLU A 206 -16.60 2.85 8.33
N GLU A 207 -17.75 3.32 8.85
CA GLU A 207 -18.81 2.49 9.46
C GLU A 207 -19.41 1.42 8.56
N ASN A 208 -19.26 1.57 7.24
CA ASN A 208 -19.71 0.58 6.25
C ASN A 208 -18.79 -0.66 6.14
N LYS A 209 -17.78 -0.77 7.01
CA LYS A 209 -16.81 -1.88 7.10
C LYS A 209 -16.81 -2.54 8.49
N PRO A 210 -17.96 -3.08 8.95
CA PRO A 210 -18.07 -3.58 10.32
C PRO A 210 -17.11 -4.74 10.62
N GLU A 211 -16.88 -5.64 9.67
CA GLU A 211 -15.96 -6.77 9.84
C GLU A 211 -14.50 -6.29 9.96
N ALA A 212 -14.07 -5.33 9.16
CA ALA A 212 -12.74 -4.73 9.26
C ALA A 212 -12.56 -4.01 10.60
N ILE A 213 -13.57 -3.26 11.07
CA ILE A 213 -13.55 -2.62 12.39
C ILE A 213 -13.39 -3.67 13.50
N GLN A 214 -14.14 -4.77 13.42
CA GLN A 214 -14.06 -5.86 14.38
C GLN A 214 -12.69 -6.53 14.37
N ALA A 215 -12.19 -6.93 13.19
CA ALA A 215 -10.90 -7.60 13.03
C ALA A 215 -9.74 -6.73 13.54
N MET A 216 -9.70 -5.46 13.14
CA MET A 216 -8.67 -4.53 13.56
C MET A 216 -8.73 -4.24 15.06
N SER A 217 -9.94 -4.08 15.63
CA SER A 217 -10.10 -3.85 17.06
C SER A 217 -9.68 -5.07 17.89
N ALA A 218 -9.99 -6.27 17.43
CA ALA A 218 -9.55 -7.51 18.05
C ALA A 218 -8.03 -7.66 18.01
N ALA A 219 -7.40 -7.39 16.86
CA ALA A 219 -5.95 -7.44 16.70
C ALA A 219 -5.23 -6.44 17.63
N VAL A 220 -5.72 -5.19 17.70
CA VAL A 220 -5.19 -4.19 18.64
C VAL A 220 -5.30 -4.66 20.08
N ALA A 221 -6.48 -5.13 20.49
CA ALA A 221 -6.71 -5.58 21.88
C ALA A 221 -5.87 -6.80 22.26
N GLU A 222 -5.64 -7.74 21.33
CA GLU A 222 -4.80 -8.91 21.54
C GLU A 222 -3.33 -8.51 21.69
N LEU A 223 -2.78 -7.72 20.74
CA LEU A 223 -1.38 -7.33 20.73
C LEU A 223 -1.01 -6.42 21.91
N GLN A 224 -1.92 -5.56 22.35
CA GLN A 224 -1.73 -4.76 23.57
C GLN A 224 -1.61 -5.60 24.85
N LYS A 225 -2.21 -6.79 24.86
CA LYS A 225 -2.13 -7.71 26.02
C LYS A 225 -0.91 -8.63 25.97
N THR A 226 -0.48 -9.00 24.77
CA THR A 226 0.50 -10.09 24.57
C THR A 226 1.90 -9.59 24.23
N ALA A 227 2.05 -8.34 23.81
CA ALA A 227 3.34 -7.80 23.36
C ALA A 227 3.53 -6.33 23.78
N LYS A 228 4.78 -5.88 23.77
CA LYS A 228 5.16 -4.49 24.13
C LYS A 228 5.19 -3.59 22.88
N GLY A 229 4.99 -2.28 23.08
CA GLY A 229 5.09 -1.28 22.02
C GLY A 229 3.74 -0.93 21.34
N TYR A 230 2.65 -1.62 21.69
CA TYR A 230 1.32 -1.44 21.08
C TYR A 230 0.41 -0.44 21.81
N ASP A 231 0.85 0.07 22.96
CA ASP A 231 0.09 1.06 23.72
C ASP A 231 -0.21 2.31 22.87
N GLY A 232 -1.39 2.91 23.07
CA GLY A 232 -1.80 4.12 22.37
C GLY A 232 -2.22 3.91 20.92
N ILE A 233 -2.30 2.65 20.44
CA ILE A 233 -2.95 2.31 19.16
C ILE A 233 -4.43 2.09 19.39
N SER A 234 -5.28 2.66 18.55
CA SER A 234 -6.73 2.53 18.67
C SER A 234 -7.42 2.53 17.30
N VAL A 235 -8.56 1.87 17.21
CA VAL A 235 -9.44 1.93 16.04
C VAL A 235 -10.50 3.02 16.27
N MET A 236 -10.73 3.83 15.24
CA MET A 236 -11.76 4.88 15.26
C MET A 236 -12.74 4.65 14.11
N THR A 237 -14.01 4.43 14.47
CA THR A 237 -15.08 4.38 13.47
C THR A 237 -15.39 5.77 12.95
N LEU A 238 -15.31 5.93 11.64
CA LEU A 238 -15.60 7.16 10.91
C LEU A 238 -16.96 7.06 10.23
N LYS A 239 -17.64 8.20 10.12
CA LYS A 239 -18.90 8.29 9.35
C LYS A 239 -18.59 8.07 7.86
N LYS A 240 -19.40 7.28 7.17
CA LYS A 240 -19.35 7.17 5.71
C LYS A 240 -19.65 8.51 5.06
N LYS A 241 -18.65 9.08 4.39
CA LYS A 241 -18.74 10.39 3.74
C LYS A 241 -17.58 10.56 2.75
N TYR A 242 -17.85 10.97 1.52
CA TYR A 242 -16.80 11.17 0.53
C TYR A 242 -16.33 12.65 0.51
N PRO A 243 -15.01 12.95 0.50
CA PRO A 243 -13.87 12.01 0.55
C PRO A 243 -13.30 11.85 1.98
N GLN A 244 -13.87 10.97 2.81
CA GLN A 244 -13.42 10.74 4.20
C GLN A 244 -11.95 10.26 4.27
N GLY A 245 -11.51 9.51 3.24
CA GLY A 245 -10.13 9.03 3.10
C GLY A 245 -9.16 10.08 2.54
N GLY A 246 -9.61 11.25 2.13
CA GLY A 246 -8.70 12.34 1.76
C GLY A 246 -7.81 12.72 2.95
N GLU A 247 -6.49 12.87 2.73
CA GLU A 247 -5.52 13.06 3.83
C GLU A 247 -5.90 14.21 4.78
N LYS A 248 -6.26 15.38 4.23
CA LYS A 248 -6.65 16.55 5.04
C LYS A 248 -7.99 16.38 5.74
N GLN A 249 -8.96 15.73 5.09
CA GLN A 249 -10.26 15.40 5.64
C GLN A 249 -10.14 14.39 6.78
N LEU A 250 -9.29 13.39 6.62
CA LEU A 250 -9.04 12.40 7.66
C LEU A 250 -8.37 13.03 8.89
N ILE A 251 -7.40 13.93 8.70
CA ILE A 251 -6.77 14.67 9.78
C ILE A 251 -7.82 15.51 10.55
N ASP A 252 -8.70 16.23 9.85
CA ASP A 252 -9.80 16.97 10.50
C ASP A 252 -10.75 16.04 11.27
N ALA A 253 -11.10 14.90 10.68
CA ALA A 253 -11.97 13.92 11.35
C ALA A 253 -11.37 13.37 12.64
N VAL A 254 -10.07 13.05 12.65
CA VAL A 254 -9.38 12.39 13.76
C VAL A 254 -8.88 13.38 14.80
N MET A 255 -8.18 14.44 14.37
CA MET A 255 -7.47 15.37 15.27
C MET A 255 -8.21 16.68 15.50
N LYS A 256 -9.25 16.99 14.71
CA LYS A 256 -9.93 18.31 14.71
C LYS A 256 -8.96 19.47 14.41
N ARG A 257 -7.96 19.19 13.55
CA ARG A 257 -7.01 20.17 13.06
C ARG A 257 -7.12 20.28 11.54
N GLN A 258 -6.97 21.50 11.02
CA GLN A 258 -7.05 21.76 9.58
C GLN A 258 -5.66 22.05 9.01
N VAL A 259 -5.28 21.29 8.00
CA VAL A 259 -4.06 21.55 7.24
C VAL A 259 -4.32 22.69 6.27
N LYS A 260 -3.55 23.76 6.35
CA LYS A 260 -3.65 24.92 5.46
C LYS A 260 -3.51 24.52 3.98
N SER A 261 -4.00 25.37 3.08
CA SER A 261 -3.67 25.23 1.65
C SER A 261 -2.16 25.25 1.47
N MET A 262 -1.61 24.36 0.64
CA MET A 262 -0.17 24.13 0.45
C MET A 262 0.61 23.67 1.70
N GLY A 263 -0.02 23.52 2.86
CA GLY A 263 0.60 22.98 4.07
C GLY A 263 0.69 21.45 4.04
N LEU A 264 1.63 20.92 4.82
CA LEU A 264 1.84 19.49 5.00
C LEU A 264 1.15 18.95 6.25
N PRO A 265 0.74 17.67 6.29
CA PRO A 265 0.18 17.04 7.49
C PRO A 265 1.02 17.23 8.76
N ILE A 266 2.34 17.18 8.63
CA ILE A 266 3.26 17.36 9.75
C ILE A 266 3.20 18.77 10.37
N ASP A 267 2.72 19.79 9.64
CA ASP A 267 2.55 21.14 10.17
C ASP A 267 1.50 21.21 11.27
N VAL A 268 0.61 20.23 11.30
CA VAL A 268 -0.41 20.05 12.35
C VAL A 268 -0.14 18.82 13.24
N GLY A 269 1.09 18.28 13.20
CA GLY A 269 1.51 17.16 14.00
C GLY A 269 0.99 15.79 13.51
N ALA A 270 0.50 15.70 12.27
CA ALA A 270 -0.04 14.47 11.70
C ALA A 270 0.94 13.79 10.75
N VAL A 271 1.01 12.46 10.82
CA VAL A 271 1.56 11.61 9.77
C VAL A 271 0.46 10.66 9.35
N VAL A 272 0.14 10.60 8.06
CA VAL A 272 -0.93 9.74 7.55
C VAL A 272 -0.32 8.66 6.66
N GLN A 273 -0.68 7.40 6.90
CA GLN A 273 -0.28 6.26 6.08
C GLN A 273 -1.52 5.41 5.74
N ASN A 274 -1.51 4.73 4.60
CA ASN A 274 -2.57 3.79 4.26
C ASN A 274 -2.38 2.45 5.01
N VAL A 275 -3.44 1.67 5.22
CA VAL A 275 -3.37 0.37 5.90
C VAL A 275 -2.53 -0.65 5.13
N ALA A 276 -2.57 -0.67 3.79
CA ALA A 276 -1.71 -1.54 2.99
C ALA A 276 -0.22 -1.12 3.09
N THR A 277 0.07 0.18 3.23
CA THR A 277 1.44 0.66 3.52
C THR A 277 1.92 0.14 4.88
N SER A 278 1.03 0.09 5.88
CA SER A 278 1.37 -0.48 7.19
C SER A 278 1.72 -1.96 7.09
N LEU A 279 0.97 -2.72 6.29
CA LEU A 279 1.29 -4.11 5.99
C LEU A 279 2.65 -4.24 5.29
N ALA A 280 2.93 -3.41 4.28
CA ALA A 280 4.22 -3.41 3.58
C ALA A 280 5.40 -3.04 4.52
N VAL A 281 5.19 -2.15 5.48
CA VAL A 281 6.20 -1.85 6.53
C VAL A 281 6.44 -3.08 7.41
N TYR A 282 5.39 -3.79 7.82
CA TYR A 282 5.55 -5.06 8.53
C TYR A 282 6.37 -6.07 7.71
N GLU A 283 5.99 -6.28 6.46
CA GLU A 283 6.67 -7.23 5.57
C GLU A 283 8.15 -6.85 5.36
N ALA A 284 8.44 -5.57 5.16
CA ALA A 284 9.81 -5.09 5.00
C ALA A 284 10.67 -5.26 6.25
N VAL A 285 10.14 -4.93 7.43
CA VAL A 285 10.94 -4.90 8.67
C VAL A 285 11.06 -6.27 9.30
N GLN A 286 9.96 -7.04 9.32
CA GLN A 286 9.87 -8.33 10.02
C GLN A 286 10.22 -9.51 9.13
N LYS A 287 9.94 -9.41 7.82
CA LYS A 287 10.10 -10.48 6.86
C LYS A 287 11.22 -10.24 5.84
N ASN A 288 11.86 -9.07 5.90
CA ASN A 288 12.80 -8.61 4.87
C ASN A 288 12.23 -8.74 3.45
N MET A 289 10.90 -8.63 3.33
CA MET A 289 10.15 -8.76 2.09
C MET A 289 10.03 -7.40 1.41
N PRO A 290 10.60 -7.20 0.22
CA PRO A 290 10.44 -5.96 -0.51
C PRO A 290 9.03 -5.80 -1.08
N LEU A 291 8.66 -4.57 -1.40
CA LEU A 291 7.38 -4.25 -2.01
C LEU A 291 7.34 -4.72 -3.47
N VAL A 292 6.96 -5.98 -3.68
CA VAL A 292 6.86 -6.63 -4.99
C VAL A 292 5.48 -7.17 -5.33
N THR A 293 4.52 -7.02 -4.39
CA THR A 293 3.12 -7.40 -4.59
C THR A 293 2.20 -6.30 -4.13
N ASN A 294 1.00 -6.25 -4.68
CA ASN A 294 -0.07 -5.38 -4.20
C ASN A 294 -1.42 -6.06 -4.36
N VAL A 295 -2.47 -5.47 -3.78
CA VAL A 295 -3.85 -5.95 -3.91
C VAL A 295 -4.66 -4.88 -4.64
N LEU A 296 -5.42 -5.29 -5.63
CA LEU A 296 -6.34 -4.42 -6.36
C LEU A 296 -7.75 -5.02 -6.40
N THR A 297 -8.76 -4.16 -6.55
CA THR A 297 -10.13 -4.55 -6.81
C THR A 297 -10.38 -4.52 -8.32
N VAL A 298 -10.82 -5.65 -8.90
CA VAL A 298 -11.35 -5.71 -10.26
C VAL A 298 -12.86 -5.75 -10.17
N THR A 299 -13.53 -4.77 -10.79
CA THR A 299 -14.97 -4.57 -10.68
C THR A 299 -15.48 -3.81 -11.91
N GLY A 300 -16.77 -3.77 -12.13
CA GLY A 300 -17.40 -2.98 -13.18
C GLY A 300 -18.71 -3.60 -13.67
N ASP A 301 -19.54 -2.76 -14.27
CA ASP A 301 -20.89 -3.16 -14.71
C ASP A 301 -20.88 -4.23 -15.83
N CYS A 302 -19.79 -4.30 -16.59
CA CYS A 302 -19.61 -5.30 -17.66
C CYS A 302 -19.14 -6.67 -17.14
N LEU A 303 -18.74 -6.79 -15.87
CA LEU A 303 -18.24 -8.03 -15.30
C LEU A 303 -19.34 -8.77 -14.54
N PRO A 304 -19.48 -10.11 -14.70
CA PRO A 304 -20.31 -10.92 -13.83
C PRO A 304 -19.94 -10.73 -12.36
N MET A 305 -20.92 -10.77 -11.46
CA MET A 305 -20.67 -10.54 -10.03
C MET A 305 -19.62 -11.49 -9.43
N GLU A 306 -19.64 -12.75 -9.88
CA GLU A 306 -18.70 -13.80 -9.46
C GLU A 306 -17.25 -13.59 -9.98
N LYS A 307 -17.03 -12.61 -10.86
CA LYS A 307 -15.70 -12.21 -11.36
C LYS A 307 -15.18 -10.92 -10.75
N GLN A 308 -16.00 -10.26 -9.95
CA GLN A 308 -15.62 -9.02 -9.25
C GLN A 308 -14.95 -9.36 -7.92
N HIS A 309 -13.63 -9.32 -7.88
CA HIS A 309 -12.81 -9.78 -6.77
C HIS A 309 -11.69 -8.80 -6.40
N ASN A 310 -11.04 -9.08 -5.28
CA ASN A 310 -9.77 -8.49 -4.89
C ASN A 310 -8.65 -9.47 -5.22
N TYR A 311 -7.70 -9.02 -6.03
CA TYR A 311 -6.60 -9.84 -6.50
C TYR A 311 -5.26 -9.36 -5.94
N LYS A 312 -4.47 -10.28 -5.36
CA LYS A 312 -3.06 -10.06 -5.07
C LYS A 312 -2.26 -10.39 -6.33
N PHE A 313 -1.47 -9.44 -6.80
CA PHE A 313 -0.68 -9.54 -8.02
C PHE A 313 0.78 -9.17 -7.80
N ARG A 314 1.67 -9.60 -8.69
CA ARG A 314 3.08 -9.18 -8.76
C ARG A 314 3.18 -7.83 -9.47
N ILE A 315 3.94 -6.89 -8.92
CA ILE A 315 4.15 -5.57 -9.53
C ILE A 315 4.82 -5.75 -10.89
N GLY A 316 4.29 -5.06 -11.93
CA GLY A 316 4.73 -5.20 -13.30
C GLY A 316 3.94 -6.19 -14.15
N MET A 317 2.95 -6.91 -13.57
CA MET A 317 2.00 -7.68 -14.37
C MET A 317 1.27 -6.80 -15.38
N PRO A 318 1.13 -7.22 -16.65
CA PRO A 318 0.31 -6.50 -17.62
C PRO A 318 -1.15 -6.42 -17.16
N LEU A 319 -1.77 -5.26 -17.30
CA LEU A 319 -3.21 -5.11 -16.97
C LEU A 319 -4.11 -6.02 -17.83
N SER A 320 -3.70 -6.27 -19.08
CA SER A 320 -4.40 -7.24 -19.95
C SER A 320 -4.41 -8.65 -19.35
N TYR A 321 -3.29 -9.07 -18.74
CA TYR A 321 -3.20 -10.36 -18.08
C TYR A 321 -4.07 -10.41 -16.80
N ILE A 322 -4.06 -9.33 -16.00
CA ILE A 322 -4.94 -9.25 -14.83
C ILE A 322 -6.42 -9.31 -15.24
N ALA A 323 -6.78 -8.57 -16.30
CA ALA A 323 -8.13 -8.61 -16.85
C ALA A 323 -8.52 -9.99 -17.38
N GLU A 324 -7.61 -10.67 -18.07
CA GLU A 324 -7.82 -12.04 -18.57
C GLU A 324 -8.06 -13.02 -17.41
N CYS A 325 -7.27 -12.97 -16.36
CA CYS A 325 -7.47 -13.76 -15.13
C CYS A 325 -8.84 -13.48 -14.47
N ALA A 326 -9.30 -12.24 -14.54
CA ALA A 326 -10.61 -11.82 -14.06
C ALA A 326 -11.78 -12.13 -15.01
N GLY A 327 -11.55 -12.89 -16.08
CA GLY A 327 -12.61 -13.30 -17.03
C GLY A 327 -12.65 -12.52 -18.34
N GLY A 328 -11.64 -11.68 -18.58
CA GLY A 328 -11.51 -10.89 -19.81
C GLY A 328 -12.21 -9.53 -19.75
N VAL A 329 -11.99 -8.73 -20.79
CA VAL A 329 -12.74 -7.48 -21.01
C VAL A 329 -13.80 -7.78 -22.05
N PRO A 330 -15.11 -7.65 -21.72
CA PRO A 330 -16.17 -7.86 -22.68
C PRO A 330 -16.07 -6.90 -23.87
N GLU A 331 -16.50 -7.35 -25.08
CA GLU A 331 -16.46 -6.53 -26.31
C GLU A 331 -17.32 -5.27 -26.17
N GLU A 332 -18.42 -5.34 -25.41
CA GLU A 332 -19.32 -4.23 -25.13
C GLU A 332 -18.78 -3.23 -24.10
N ALA A 333 -17.64 -3.47 -23.51
CA ALA A 333 -17.04 -2.56 -22.54
C ALA A 333 -16.65 -1.23 -23.20
N ALA A 334 -17.43 -0.19 -22.95
CA ALA A 334 -17.21 1.14 -23.53
C ALA A 334 -15.97 1.84 -22.98
N LYS A 335 -15.53 1.47 -21.76
CA LYS A 335 -14.42 2.13 -21.07
C LYS A 335 -13.78 1.22 -20.02
N ILE A 336 -12.47 1.25 -19.94
CA ILE A 336 -11.67 0.68 -18.84
C ILE A 336 -11.13 1.84 -18.02
N ILE A 337 -11.39 1.82 -16.71
CA ILE A 337 -10.87 2.81 -15.77
C ILE A 337 -9.82 2.09 -14.93
N SER A 338 -8.59 2.56 -15.00
CA SER A 338 -7.50 2.08 -14.18
C SER A 338 -7.25 3.08 -13.07
N GLY A 339 -7.67 2.71 -11.85
CA GLY A 339 -7.47 3.41 -10.60
C GLY A 339 -7.99 4.84 -10.52
N LEU A 340 -8.65 5.13 -9.42
CA LEU A 340 -8.93 6.50 -9.02
C LEU A 340 -7.84 7.04 -8.09
N ILE A 341 -7.08 6.14 -7.47
CA ILE A 341 -6.04 6.48 -6.51
C ILE A 341 -4.90 5.47 -6.64
N GLY A 342 -3.74 5.96 -7.03
CA GLY A 342 -2.48 5.28 -6.86
C GLY A 342 -2.32 3.99 -7.61
N LEU A 343 -2.34 4.09 -8.91
CA LEU A 343 -1.73 3.04 -9.71
C LEU A 343 -0.23 3.13 -9.54
N ILE A 344 0.30 2.10 -8.93
CA ILE A 344 1.66 1.72 -9.22
C ILE A 344 1.61 1.16 -10.64
N ASN A 345 2.03 1.97 -11.61
CA ASN A 345 2.13 1.58 -13.01
C ASN A 345 3.11 0.44 -13.19
#